data_acea38d93f41de60760b6ceef15f3887
#
_entry.id   acea38d93f41de60760b6ceef15f3887
#
_cell.length_a   1.000
_cell.length_b   1.000
_cell.length_c   1.000
_cell.angle_alpha   90.00
_cell.angle_beta   90.00
_cell.angle_gamma   90.00
#
_symmetry.space_group_name_H-M   'P 1'
#
loop_
_entity.id
_entity.type
_entity.pdbx_description
1 polymer ?
#
loop_
_entity_poly.entity_id
_entity_poly.type
_entity_poly.pdbx_seq_one_letter_code
_entity_poly.pdbx_strand_id
1 'polypeptide(L)'
;MKRYILIALATALILLCACSKTPEPTEPASEAPSTQPSESELPTTPPSGSSEASESQAEPEVRFELTDQRLNVYRNRAEEIWAQVIAKVKNTGDTPMLLEDAPMRVCNAEGKSLAADETVEAFPQIVQPGETGYYYVETYLDTDSTDGLTLELKPKAVAAAEAAVNYTIVDSLLSDSRYGGLELVATVRNFTERDSKHFCIAALLLDADGHLIGMLSDVPFQTIPAGSSSLFELSSYMLPESLKSADVAETRVLAYELMD
;
A
#
# COMPACT_ATOMS: atom_id res chain seq x y z
N MET A 1 11.49 -46.70 -22.79
CA MET A 1 10.08 -47.07 -23.09
C MET A 1 9.23 -45.85 -22.73
N LYS A 2 8.74 -45.17 -23.77
CA LYS A 2 7.92 -43.95 -23.66
C LYS A 2 6.48 -44.35 -23.38
N ARG A 3 5.84 -43.82 -22.36
CA ARG A 3 4.38 -43.90 -22.17
C ARG A 3 3.81 -42.48 -22.21
N TYR A 4 3.19 -42.16 -23.34
CA TYR A 4 2.36 -40.96 -23.48
C TYR A 4 0.96 -41.28 -22.94
N ILE A 5 0.49 -40.44 -22.00
CA ILE A 5 -0.92 -40.42 -21.57
C ILE A 5 -1.55 -39.17 -22.19
N LEU A 6 -2.42 -39.43 -23.20
CA LEU A 6 -3.33 -38.44 -23.73
C LEU A 6 -4.49 -38.26 -22.72
N ILE A 7 -4.72 -37.06 -22.30
CA ILE A 7 -5.96 -36.67 -21.60
C ILE A 7 -6.77 -35.80 -22.56
N ALA A 8 -7.92 -36.33 -22.91
CA ALA A 8 -8.89 -35.69 -23.81
C ALA A 8 -9.61 -34.53 -23.11
N LEU A 9 -9.66 -33.40 -23.80
CA LEU A 9 -10.40 -32.19 -23.43
C LEU A 9 -11.89 -32.39 -23.82
N ALA A 10 -12.78 -32.39 -22.82
CA ALA A 10 -14.23 -32.33 -23.08
C ALA A 10 -14.71 -30.89 -22.84
N THR A 11 -14.92 -30.18 -23.95
CA THR A 11 -15.56 -28.87 -23.98
C THR A 11 -17.08 -29.05 -23.98
N ALA A 12 -17.77 -28.61 -22.93
CA ALA A 12 -19.22 -28.47 -22.92
C ALA A 12 -19.57 -26.98 -23.05
N LEU A 13 -20.03 -26.60 -24.24
CA LEU A 13 -20.57 -25.28 -24.55
C LEU A 13 -22.05 -25.28 -24.18
N ILE A 14 -22.48 -24.48 -23.22
CA ILE A 14 -23.92 -24.22 -23.00
C ILE A 14 -24.17 -22.75 -23.32
N LEU A 15 -24.77 -22.53 -24.51
CA LEU A 15 -25.42 -21.28 -24.89
C LEU A 15 -26.81 -21.24 -24.24
N LEU A 16 -27.07 -20.23 -23.42
CA LEU A 16 -28.44 -19.82 -23.08
C LEU A 16 -28.61 -18.35 -23.41
N CYS A 17 -29.27 -18.12 -24.57
CA CYS A 17 -29.90 -16.85 -24.92
C CYS A 17 -31.11 -16.63 -24.03
N ALA A 18 -31.17 -15.49 -23.34
CA ALA A 18 -32.41 -14.94 -22.82
C ALA A 18 -32.47 -13.45 -23.16
N CYS A 19 -33.31 -13.12 -24.12
CA CYS A 19 -33.72 -11.76 -24.42
C CYS A 19 -34.65 -11.26 -23.30
N SER A 20 -34.40 -10.10 -22.75
CA SER A 20 -35.43 -9.31 -22.07
C SER A 20 -35.25 -7.83 -22.36
N LYS A 21 -36.37 -7.26 -22.71
CA LYS A 21 -36.65 -5.95 -23.26
C LYS A 21 -36.23 -4.80 -22.35
N THR A 22 -35.64 -3.79 -22.97
CA THR A 22 -35.43 -2.44 -22.47
C THR A 22 -36.77 -1.68 -22.38
N PRO A 23 -37.07 -0.97 -21.33
CA PRO A 23 -38.07 0.12 -21.39
C PRO A 23 -37.33 1.46 -21.59
N GLU A 24 -37.88 2.22 -22.51
CA GLU A 24 -37.54 3.55 -22.96
C GLU A 24 -37.85 4.59 -21.87
N PRO A 25 -36.97 5.61 -21.65
CA PRO A 25 -37.28 6.68 -20.70
C PRO A 25 -38.14 7.76 -21.36
N THR A 26 -39.26 8.03 -20.74
CA THR A 26 -40.19 9.13 -21.07
C THR A 26 -39.63 10.42 -20.45
N GLU A 27 -39.36 11.41 -21.28
CA GLU A 27 -39.24 12.82 -20.90
C GLU A 27 -40.62 13.38 -20.52
N PRO A 28 -40.66 14.34 -19.61
CA PRO A 28 -41.55 15.48 -19.78
C PRO A 28 -40.81 16.81 -19.82
N ALA A 29 -41.27 17.56 -20.78
CA ALA A 29 -40.85 18.92 -21.10
C ALA A 29 -41.38 19.98 -20.12
N SER A 30 -40.61 21.07 -20.07
CA SER A 30 -41.04 22.49 -20.07
C SER A 30 -41.89 23.02 -18.92
N GLU A 31 -41.40 23.99 -18.21
CA GLU A 31 -41.85 25.40 -18.35
C GLU A 31 -41.05 26.32 -17.41
N ALA A 32 -40.46 27.34 -17.98
CA ALA A 32 -40.03 28.54 -17.27
C ALA A 32 -41.23 29.51 -17.17
N PRO A 33 -41.20 30.42 -16.18
CA PRO A 33 -41.16 31.82 -16.57
C PRO A 33 -40.17 32.70 -15.80
N SER A 34 -39.53 33.53 -16.57
CA SER A 34 -38.96 34.83 -16.37
C SER A 34 -39.69 35.73 -15.36
N THR A 35 -38.91 36.36 -14.45
CA THR A 35 -39.11 37.75 -14.05
C THR A 35 -37.84 38.32 -13.41
N GLN A 36 -37.28 39.33 -14.06
CA GLN A 36 -36.43 40.44 -13.54
C GLN A 36 -37.31 41.69 -13.56
N PRO A 37 -36.93 42.86 -12.99
CA PRO A 37 -35.80 43.21 -12.08
C PRO A 37 -36.31 44.01 -10.85
N SER A 38 -35.45 44.26 -9.87
CA SER A 38 -35.55 45.51 -9.09
C SER A 38 -34.18 45.93 -8.58
N GLU A 39 -33.80 47.08 -9.10
CA GLU A 39 -32.69 47.93 -8.72
C GLU A 39 -33.01 48.59 -7.37
N SER A 40 -32.09 48.61 -6.42
CA SER A 40 -32.09 49.56 -5.30
C SER A 40 -30.68 49.70 -4.70
N GLU A 41 -30.13 50.85 -4.99
CA GLU A 41 -29.26 51.78 -4.25
C GLU A 41 -28.28 51.27 -3.18
N LEU A 42 -27.00 51.63 -3.41
CA LEU A 42 -25.92 51.67 -2.45
C LEU A 42 -26.19 52.63 -1.27
N PRO A 43 -25.56 52.31 -0.14
CA PRO A 43 -24.82 53.35 0.60
C PRO A 43 -23.34 53.02 0.72
N THR A 44 -22.56 53.97 0.32
CA THR A 44 -21.14 54.11 0.49
C THR A 44 -20.78 54.22 1.96
N THR A 45 -19.91 53.32 2.45
CA THR A 45 -19.22 53.52 3.72
C THR A 45 -17.70 53.33 3.51
N PRO A 46 -16.85 54.16 4.18
CA PRO A 46 -15.43 54.27 3.85
C PRO A 46 -14.61 53.07 4.34
N PRO A 47 -13.43 52.83 3.75
CA PRO A 47 -12.61 51.68 4.10
C PRO A 47 -11.90 51.94 5.42
N SER A 48 -12.32 51.20 6.45
CA SER A 48 -11.55 51.07 7.65
C SER A 48 -10.44 50.05 7.38
N GLY A 49 -9.23 50.55 7.24
CA GLY A 49 -8.04 49.71 7.08
C GLY A 49 -7.83 48.88 8.35
N SER A 50 -8.22 47.60 8.27
CA SER A 50 -7.74 46.59 9.17
C SER A 50 -6.64 45.85 8.40
N SER A 51 -5.41 46.17 8.73
CA SER A 51 -4.25 45.37 8.34
C SER A 51 -4.35 44.07 9.12
N GLU A 52 -5.05 43.08 8.58
CA GLU A 52 -4.90 41.69 9.03
C GLU A 52 -3.47 41.29 8.69
N ALA A 53 -2.65 41.28 9.73
CA ALA A 53 -1.38 40.55 9.70
C ALA A 53 -1.71 39.11 9.30
N SER A 54 -1.39 38.76 8.07
CA SER A 54 -1.36 37.37 7.64
C SER A 54 -0.33 36.67 8.55
N GLU A 55 -0.81 36.06 9.63
CA GLU A 55 -0.02 35.04 10.34
C GLU A 55 0.29 33.97 9.31
N SER A 56 1.51 33.99 8.82
CA SER A 56 2.10 32.86 8.11
C SER A 56 2.01 31.68 9.06
N GLN A 57 0.98 30.86 8.93
CA GLN A 57 0.93 29.57 9.59
C GLN A 57 2.15 28.80 9.07
N ALA A 58 3.15 28.63 9.94
CA ALA A 58 4.27 27.77 9.65
C ALA A 58 3.69 26.38 9.32
N GLU A 59 4.07 25.84 8.18
CA GLU A 59 3.70 24.47 7.82
C GLU A 59 4.13 23.55 8.95
N PRO A 60 3.30 22.56 9.36
CA PRO A 60 3.63 21.64 10.41
C PRO A 60 4.94 20.90 10.08
N GLU A 61 5.93 21.01 10.95
CA GLU A 61 7.24 20.41 10.74
C GLU A 61 7.16 18.90 10.97
N VAL A 62 7.40 18.13 9.90
CA VAL A 62 7.49 16.67 9.96
C VAL A 62 8.86 16.28 10.48
N ARG A 63 8.90 15.47 11.54
CA ARG A 63 10.13 14.92 12.09
C ARG A 63 10.08 13.41 12.12
N PHE A 64 11.07 12.77 11.57
CA PHE A 64 11.22 11.32 11.59
C PHE A 64 12.67 10.89 11.81
N GLU A 65 12.84 9.66 12.23
CA GLU A 65 14.13 9.01 12.42
C GLU A 65 14.16 7.69 11.65
N LEU A 66 15.22 7.48 10.87
CA LEU A 66 15.55 6.20 10.26
C LEU A 66 16.22 5.32 11.35
N THR A 67 15.46 4.39 11.93
CA THR A 67 15.91 3.60 13.09
C THR A 67 16.57 2.29 12.72
N ASP A 68 16.33 1.79 11.51
CA ASP A 68 16.96 0.57 10.97
C ASP A 68 16.98 0.64 9.45
N GLN A 69 18.07 0.18 8.84
CA GLN A 69 18.19 0.03 7.39
C GLN A 69 19.02 -1.23 7.10
N ARG A 70 18.43 -2.15 6.31
CA ARG A 70 19.05 -3.44 6.05
C ARG A 70 18.91 -3.85 4.59
N LEU A 71 19.90 -4.62 4.15
CA LEU A 71 19.94 -5.31 2.88
C LEU A 71 20.14 -6.81 3.17
N ASN A 72 19.07 -7.59 3.05
CA ASN A 72 19.14 -9.04 3.20
C ASN A 72 19.29 -9.66 1.82
N VAL A 73 20.42 -10.31 1.56
CA VAL A 73 20.72 -10.88 0.24
C VAL A 73 20.56 -12.40 0.30
N TYR A 74 19.90 -12.95 -0.73
CA TYR A 74 19.64 -14.38 -0.84
C TYR A 74 19.69 -14.86 -2.29
N ARG A 75 19.77 -16.19 -2.48
CA ARG A 75 19.60 -16.82 -3.79
C ARG A 75 18.22 -17.43 -3.89
N ASN A 76 17.56 -17.21 -5.02
CA ASN A 76 16.30 -17.89 -5.33
C ASN A 76 16.56 -19.28 -5.97
N ARG A 77 15.50 -20.01 -6.35
CA ARG A 77 15.60 -21.34 -7.01
C ARG A 77 16.29 -21.33 -8.36
N ALA A 78 16.33 -20.20 -9.03
CA ALA A 78 17.03 -20.03 -10.29
C ALA A 78 18.51 -19.67 -10.10
N GLU A 79 19.03 -19.73 -8.86
CA GLU A 79 20.38 -19.29 -8.47
C GLU A 79 20.64 -17.79 -8.72
N GLU A 80 19.59 -17.01 -8.94
CA GLU A 80 19.68 -15.56 -9.08
C GLU A 80 19.84 -14.90 -7.71
N ILE A 81 20.62 -13.80 -7.66
CA ILE A 81 20.83 -13.04 -6.44
C ILE A 81 19.72 -11.99 -6.31
N TRP A 82 19.01 -12.06 -5.22
CA TRP A 82 17.95 -11.12 -4.83
C TRP A 82 18.27 -10.45 -3.50
N ALA A 83 17.67 -9.31 -3.27
CA ALA A 83 17.79 -8.60 -2.01
C ALA A 83 16.42 -8.12 -1.52
N GLN A 84 16.20 -8.23 -0.22
CA GLN A 84 15.18 -7.49 0.51
C GLN A 84 15.82 -6.20 1.00
N VAL A 85 15.25 -5.08 0.57
CA VAL A 85 15.58 -3.73 1.05
C VAL A 85 14.56 -3.38 2.12
N ILE A 86 15.04 -3.10 3.32
CA ILE A 86 14.20 -2.81 4.48
C ILE A 86 14.70 -1.52 5.12
N ALA A 87 13.80 -0.57 5.35
CA ALA A 87 14.08 0.59 6.17
C ALA A 87 12.94 0.87 7.14
N LYS A 88 13.27 1.09 8.41
CA LYS A 88 12.32 1.37 9.49
C LYS A 88 12.38 2.83 9.85
N VAL A 89 11.26 3.53 9.72
CA VAL A 89 11.13 4.96 9.94
C VAL A 89 10.15 5.21 11.08
N LYS A 90 10.61 5.92 12.12
CA LYS A 90 9.78 6.29 13.26
C LYS A 90 9.36 7.76 13.15
N ASN A 91 8.07 8.03 13.30
CA ASN A 91 7.59 9.40 13.46
C ASN A 91 7.96 9.92 14.86
N THR A 92 8.89 10.87 14.92
CA THR A 92 9.35 11.52 16.15
C THR A 92 8.73 12.90 16.35
N GLY A 93 7.88 13.33 15.42
CA GLY A 93 7.09 14.55 15.50
C GLY A 93 5.79 14.36 16.28
N ASP A 94 5.01 15.40 16.31
CA ASP A 94 3.68 15.49 16.94
C ASP A 94 2.53 15.55 15.91
N THR A 95 2.88 15.48 14.62
CA THR A 95 1.96 15.52 13.49
C THR A 95 1.99 14.18 12.75
N PRO A 96 0.83 13.61 12.32
CA PRO A 96 0.82 12.49 11.42
C PRO A 96 1.61 12.78 10.15
N MET A 97 2.43 11.85 9.71
CA MET A 97 3.23 11.99 8.49
C MET A 97 2.80 11.00 7.41
N LEU A 98 2.79 11.47 6.17
CA LEU A 98 2.70 10.65 4.99
C LEU A 98 4.13 10.32 4.54
N LEU A 99 4.46 9.04 4.50
CA LEU A 99 5.68 8.53 3.88
C LEU A 99 5.45 8.49 2.37
N GLU A 100 6.22 9.29 1.64
CA GLU A 100 6.22 9.26 0.18
C GLU A 100 7.13 8.14 -0.32
N ASP A 101 6.96 7.73 -1.57
CA ASP A 101 7.86 6.80 -2.24
C ASP A 101 9.31 7.28 -2.15
N ALA A 102 10.20 6.35 -1.86
CA ALA A 102 11.60 6.67 -1.63
C ALA A 102 12.51 6.05 -2.72
N PRO A 103 13.45 6.83 -3.29
CA PRO A 103 14.44 6.27 -4.17
C PRO A 103 15.42 5.39 -3.41
N MET A 104 15.75 4.23 -3.99
CA MET A 104 16.78 3.35 -3.48
C MET A 104 17.79 2.97 -4.55
N ARG A 105 18.99 2.59 -4.12
CA ARG A 105 20.03 2.02 -4.96
C ARG A 105 20.87 1.01 -4.17
N VAL A 106 21.11 -0.14 -4.79
CA VAL A 106 22.07 -1.13 -4.29
C VAL A 106 23.31 -1.08 -5.18
N CYS A 107 24.47 -0.92 -4.57
CA CYS A 107 25.77 -0.86 -5.27
C CYS A 107 26.73 -1.95 -4.80
N ASN A 108 27.65 -2.34 -5.67
CA ASN A 108 28.79 -3.17 -5.30
C ASN A 108 29.91 -2.35 -4.64
N ALA A 109 30.99 -3.01 -4.23
CA ALA A 109 32.13 -2.36 -3.58
C ALA A 109 32.81 -1.28 -4.43
N GLU A 110 32.74 -1.37 -5.76
CA GLU A 110 33.26 -0.38 -6.70
C GLU A 110 32.31 0.79 -6.97
N GLY A 111 31.11 0.80 -6.34
CA GLY A 111 30.09 1.83 -6.53
C GLY A 111 29.25 1.67 -7.80
N LYS A 112 29.35 0.52 -8.51
CA LYS A 112 28.45 0.22 -9.63
C LYS A 112 27.07 -0.12 -9.10
N SER A 113 26.02 0.53 -9.64
CA SER A 113 24.63 0.20 -9.34
C SER A 113 24.28 -1.18 -9.88
N LEU A 114 23.74 -2.02 -9.03
CA LEU A 114 23.26 -3.39 -9.34
C LEU A 114 21.74 -3.44 -9.41
N ALA A 115 21.06 -2.58 -8.64
CA ALA A 115 19.63 -2.34 -8.69
C ALA A 115 19.34 -0.90 -8.30
N ALA A 116 18.28 -0.33 -8.85
CA ALA A 116 17.75 0.98 -8.47
C ALA A 116 16.24 0.99 -8.65
N ASP A 117 15.56 1.68 -7.75
CA ASP A 117 14.13 1.94 -7.80
C ASP A 117 13.88 3.36 -7.31
N GLU A 118 13.00 4.10 -7.97
CA GLU A 118 12.65 5.46 -7.60
C GLU A 118 11.40 5.52 -6.71
N THR A 119 10.71 4.38 -6.55
CA THR A 119 9.35 4.33 -6.00
C THR A 119 9.16 3.22 -4.96
N VAL A 120 10.16 3.03 -4.08
CA VAL A 120 9.99 2.08 -2.96
C VAL A 120 8.87 2.55 -2.05
N GLU A 121 7.84 1.74 -1.93
CA GLU A 121 6.63 2.05 -1.17
C GLU A 121 6.84 1.91 0.33
N ALA A 122 6.03 2.66 1.11
CA ALA A 122 6.02 2.60 2.57
C ALA A 122 4.74 1.96 3.11
N PHE A 123 4.87 1.23 4.23
CA PHE A 123 3.80 0.47 4.89
C PHE A 123 3.78 0.73 6.41
N PRO A 124 2.71 1.32 7.01
CA PRO A 124 1.66 2.04 6.29
C PRO A 124 2.17 3.35 5.71
N GLN A 125 1.45 3.93 4.73
CA GLN A 125 1.80 5.23 4.16
C GLN A 125 1.67 6.36 5.20
N ILE A 126 0.61 6.35 6.02
CA ILE A 126 0.42 7.35 7.08
C ILE A 126 0.87 6.76 8.42
N VAL A 127 1.82 7.44 9.05
CA VAL A 127 2.43 7.05 10.34
C VAL A 127 2.09 8.09 11.40
N GLN A 128 1.39 7.65 12.46
CA GLN A 128 0.99 8.53 13.56
C GLN A 128 2.20 8.91 14.44
N PRO A 129 2.12 9.99 15.22
CA PRO A 129 3.14 10.35 16.20
C PRO A 129 3.54 9.18 17.09
N GLY A 130 4.84 8.89 17.16
CA GLY A 130 5.42 7.79 17.94
C GLY A 130 5.35 6.42 17.28
N GLU A 131 4.59 6.26 16.20
CA GLU A 131 4.48 5.00 15.43
C GLU A 131 5.62 4.83 14.43
N THR A 132 5.64 3.67 13.79
CA THR A 132 6.69 3.24 12.85
C THR A 132 6.08 2.79 11.54
N GLY A 133 6.65 3.27 10.44
CA GLY A 133 6.43 2.76 9.08
C GLY A 133 7.67 2.05 8.55
N TYR A 134 7.50 1.32 7.47
CA TYR A 134 8.57 0.55 6.83
C TYR A 134 8.56 0.81 5.33
N TYR A 135 9.73 1.08 4.76
CA TYR A 135 9.97 0.91 3.34
C TYR A 135 10.40 -0.53 3.10
N TYR A 136 9.82 -1.15 2.07
CA TYR A 136 10.12 -2.54 1.75
C TYR A 136 10.00 -2.78 0.25
N VAL A 137 11.04 -3.43 -0.31
CA VAL A 137 11.00 -3.96 -1.67
C VAL A 137 11.93 -5.17 -1.80
N GLU A 138 11.57 -6.10 -2.67
CA GLU A 138 12.42 -7.20 -3.11
C GLU A 138 12.88 -6.92 -4.53
N THR A 139 14.19 -6.99 -4.76
CA THR A 139 14.80 -6.62 -6.04
C THR A 139 15.85 -7.63 -6.49
N TYR A 140 15.89 -7.88 -7.78
CA TYR A 140 16.96 -8.64 -8.42
C TYR A 140 18.25 -7.81 -8.46
N LEU A 141 19.39 -8.46 -8.19
CA LEU A 141 20.73 -7.85 -8.28
C LEU A 141 21.49 -8.41 -9.47
N ASP A 142 21.86 -7.55 -10.41
CA ASP A 142 22.69 -7.91 -11.57
C ASP A 142 24.16 -8.14 -11.14
N THR A 143 24.39 -9.25 -10.42
CA THR A 143 25.72 -9.61 -9.89
C THR A 143 25.84 -11.11 -9.63
N ASP A 144 27.07 -11.62 -9.65
CA ASP A 144 27.39 -12.99 -9.23
C ASP A 144 27.93 -13.06 -7.78
N SER A 145 28.20 -11.90 -7.15
CA SER A 145 28.77 -11.80 -5.80
C SER A 145 27.82 -11.07 -4.85
N THR A 146 27.80 -11.55 -3.61
CA THR A 146 27.07 -10.94 -2.50
C THR A 146 27.97 -10.09 -1.58
N ASP A 147 29.27 -10.00 -1.90
CA ASP A 147 30.24 -9.32 -1.05
C ASP A 147 30.28 -7.81 -1.32
N GLY A 148 30.45 -7.03 -0.25
CA GLY A 148 30.68 -5.59 -0.32
C GLY A 148 29.50 -4.78 -0.85
N LEU A 149 28.29 -5.33 -0.79
CA LEU A 149 27.08 -4.62 -1.21
C LEU A 149 26.74 -3.49 -0.24
N THR A 150 26.29 -2.36 -0.79
CA THR A 150 25.85 -1.19 -0.04
C THR A 150 24.47 -0.78 -0.48
N LEU A 151 23.66 -0.30 0.48
CA LEU A 151 22.30 0.21 0.25
C LEU A 151 22.29 1.72 0.48
N GLU A 152 21.78 2.45 -0.50
CA GLU A 152 21.33 3.82 -0.35
C GLU A 152 19.82 3.84 -0.49
N LEU A 153 19.09 4.26 0.54
CA LEU A 153 17.66 4.54 0.52
C LEU A 153 17.45 5.88 1.20
N LYS A 154 16.62 6.73 0.61
CA LYS A 154 16.39 8.11 1.08
C LYS A 154 14.91 8.29 1.41
N PRO A 155 14.48 7.96 2.63
CA PRO A 155 13.11 8.16 3.09
C PRO A 155 12.67 9.62 2.90
N LYS A 156 11.40 9.79 2.52
CA LYS A 156 10.76 11.09 2.39
C LYS A 156 9.46 11.08 3.19
N ALA A 157 9.13 12.20 3.80
CA ALA A 157 7.88 12.37 4.51
C ALA A 157 7.38 13.81 4.43
N VAL A 158 6.07 13.95 4.36
CA VAL A 158 5.37 15.22 4.45
C VAL A 158 4.29 15.13 5.54
N ALA A 159 3.74 16.27 5.98
CA ALA A 159 2.59 16.24 6.87
C ALA A 159 1.40 15.58 6.16
N ALA A 160 0.76 14.63 6.83
CA ALA A 160 -0.42 13.99 6.26
C ALA A 160 -1.58 15.03 6.20
N ALA A 161 -2.12 15.25 5.00
CA ALA A 161 -3.21 16.18 4.78
C ALA A 161 -4.55 15.63 5.31
N GLU A 162 -4.69 14.30 5.34
CA GLU A 162 -5.90 13.59 5.75
C GLU A 162 -5.57 12.54 6.82
N ALA A 163 -6.57 12.19 7.60
CA ALA A 163 -6.43 11.10 8.56
C ALA A 163 -6.40 9.74 7.84
N ALA A 164 -5.56 8.83 8.32
CA ALA A 164 -5.55 7.45 7.84
C ALA A 164 -6.91 6.79 8.05
N VAL A 165 -7.43 6.14 7.02
CA VAL A 165 -8.59 5.25 7.13
C VAL A 165 -8.07 3.82 7.22
N ASN A 166 -8.18 3.24 8.41
CA ASN A 166 -7.73 1.89 8.68
C ASN A 166 -8.93 0.94 8.80
N TYR A 167 -8.76 -0.28 8.31
CA TYR A 167 -9.72 -1.36 8.46
C TYR A 167 -9.25 -2.32 9.56
N THR A 168 -10.21 -2.96 10.23
CA THR A 168 -9.90 -3.83 11.35
C THR A 168 -9.59 -5.24 10.88
N ILE A 169 -8.45 -5.78 11.30
CA ILE A 169 -8.14 -7.20 11.13
C ILE A 169 -8.88 -7.96 12.22
N VAL A 170 -9.82 -8.83 11.81
CA VAL A 170 -10.63 -9.65 12.73
C VAL A 170 -9.86 -10.90 13.11
N ASP A 171 -9.22 -11.53 12.12
CA ASP A 171 -8.45 -12.76 12.26
C ASP A 171 -7.42 -12.83 11.13
N SER A 172 -6.31 -13.52 11.40
CA SER A 172 -5.29 -13.80 10.38
C SER A 172 -4.53 -15.09 10.70
N LEU A 173 -4.15 -15.81 9.65
CA LEU A 173 -3.38 -17.04 9.75
C LEU A 173 -2.25 -17.04 8.72
N LEU A 174 -1.01 -17.07 9.20
CA LEU A 174 0.18 -17.27 8.38
C LEU A 174 0.50 -18.78 8.31
N SER A 175 0.83 -19.27 7.13
CA SER A 175 1.23 -20.65 6.90
C SER A 175 2.29 -20.77 5.80
N ASP A 176 2.97 -21.92 5.77
CA ASP A 176 3.82 -22.26 4.62
C ASP A 176 2.93 -22.65 3.44
N SER A 177 3.15 -22.00 2.29
CA SER A 177 2.43 -22.35 1.07
C SER A 177 2.91 -23.69 0.52
N ARG A 178 1.97 -24.51 0.05
CA ARG A 178 2.29 -25.79 -0.63
C ARG A 178 3.10 -25.63 -1.91
N TYR A 179 3.12 -24.44 -2.47
CA TYR A 179 3.87 -24.09 -3.69
C TYR A 179 5.23 -23.46 -3.38
N GLY A 180 5.57 -23.32 -2.11
CA GLY A 180 6.75 -22.63 -1.60
C GLY A 180 6.45 -21.17 -1.23
N GLY A 181 7.28 -20.60 -0.33
CA GLY A 181 7.06 -19.30 0.27
C GLY A 181 6.00 -19.34 1.38
N LEU A 182 5.47 -18.17 1.72
CA LEU A 182 4.48 -17.97 2.76
C LEU A 182 3.14 -17.54 2.17
N GLU A 183 2.08 -17.87 2.88
CA GLU A 183 0.70 -17.53 2.56
C GLU A 183 0.02 -17.03 3.83
N LEU A 184 -0.68 -15.89 3.72
CA LEU A 184 -1.48 -15.34 4.81
C LEU A 184 -2.94 -15.25 4.37
N VAL A 185 -3.82 -15.76 5.22
CA VAL A 185 -5.27 -15.53 5.09
C VAL A 185 -5.68 -14.53 6.16
N ALA A 186 -6.37 -13.46 5.79
CA ALA A 186 -6.82 -12.43 6.73
C ALA A 186 -8.29 -12.08 6.50
N THR A 187 -9.05 -11.94 7.60
CA THR A 187 -10.41 -11.38 7.58
C THR A 187 -10.33 -9.91 7.95
N VAL A 188 -10.69 -9.05 7.02
CA VAL A 188 -10.67 -7.59 7.17
C VAL A 188 -12.11 -7.08 7.30
N ARG A 189 -12.38 -6.24 8.29
CA ARG A 189 -13.68 -5.62 8.55
C ARG A 189 -13.65 -4.12 8.34
N ASN A 190 -14.61 -3.66 7.57
CA ASN A 190 -14.89 -2.25 7.36
C ASN A 190 -15.96 -1.78 8.37
N PHE A 191 -15.58 -0.97 9.36
CA PHE A 191 -16.50 -0.35 10.31
C PHE A 191 -16.95 1.04 9.89
N THR A 192 -16.49 1.54 8.73
CA THR A 192 -16.93 2.84 8.24
C THR A 192 -18.36 2.77 7.68
N GLU A 193 -18.98 3.93 7.48
CA GLU A 193 -20.32 4.06 6.93
C GLU A 193 -20.37 3.99 5.38
N ARG A 194 -19.21 3.79 4.73
CA ARG A 194 -19.05 3.70 3.28
C ARG A 194 -18.30 2.44 2.88
N ASP A 195 -18.49 2.01 1.65
CA ASP A 195 -17.68 0.95 1.06
C ASP A 195 -16.20 1.37 1.02
N SER A 196 -15.30 0.39 1.16
CA SER A 196 -13.87 0.67 1.05
C SER A 196 -13.54 1.21 -0.35
N LYS A 197 -12.62 2.17 -0.38
CA LYS A 197 -11.99 2.61 -1.63
C LYS A 197 -10.78 1.72 -1.94
N HIS A 198 -9.89 2.22 -2.77
CA HIS A 198 -8.59 1.63 -3.07
C HIS A 198 -7.78 1.49 -1.76
N PHE A 199 -7.42 0.29 -1.39
CA PHE A 199 -6.76 0.03 -0.12
C PHE A 199 -5.68 -1.05 -0.25
N CYS A 200 -4.72 -1.01 0.66
CA CYS A 200 -3.65 -1.99 0.77
C CYS A 200 -3.90 -2.91 1.97
N ILE A 201 -3.57 -4.18 1.82
CA ILE A 201 -3.39 -5.11 2.92
C ILE A 201 -1.91 -5.48 2.94
N ALA A 202 -1.26 -5.32 4.09
CA ALA A 202 0.15 -5.68 4.26
C ALA A 202 0.33 -6.49 5.55
N ALA A 203 1.11 -7.56 5.47
CA ALA A 203 1.50 -8.37 6.61
C ALA A 203 3.01 -8.24 6.83
N LEU A 204 3.39 -7.57 7.89
CA LEU A 204 4.77 -7.44 8.34
C LEU A 204 5.15 -8.70 9.11
N LEU A 205 6.16 -9.41 8.65
CA LEU A 205 6.67 -10.64 9.27
C LEU A 205 7.89 -10.29 10.13
N LEU A 206 7.75 -10.43 11.43
CA LEU A 206 8.77 -10.02 12.40
C LEU A 206 9.39 -11.26 13.07
N ASP A 207 10.71 -11.23 13.27
CA ASP A 207 11.43 -12.23 14.06
C ASP A 207 11.25 -12.01 15.59
N ALA A 208 11.89 -12.85 16.40
CA ALA A 208 11.82 -12.78 17.86
C ALA A 208 12.44 -11.49 18.45
N ASP A 209 13.29 -10.81 17.71
CA ASP A 209 13.92 -9.54 18.09
C ASP A 209 13.13 -8.32 17.59
N GLY A 210 12.00 -8.56 16.91
CA GLY A 210 11.14 -7.53 16.35
C GLY A 210 11.67 -6.92 15.04
N HIS A 211 12.56 -7.60 14.38
CA HIS A 211 13.06 -7.17 13.08
C HIS A 211 12.15 -7.65 11.95
N LEU A 212 11.91 -6.80 10.96
CA LEU A 212 11.20 -7.19 9.74
C LEU A 212 12.07 -8.16 8.92
N ILE A 213 11.57 -9.37 8.69
CA ILE A 213 12.25 -10.44 7.93
C ILE A 213 11.56 -10.77 6.60
N GLY A 214 10.39 -10.19 6.37
CA GLY A 214 9.63 -10.33 5.14
C GLY A 214 8.33 -9.55 5.20
N MET A 215 7.68 -9.42 4.05
CA MET A 215 6.38 -8.79 3.96
C MET A 215 5.54 -9.47 2.88
N LEU A 216 4.24 -9.57 3.13
CA LEU A 216 3.23 -9.91 2.13
C LEU A 216 2.34 -8.70 1.96
N SER A 217 2.08 -8.29 0.73
CA SER A 217 1.18 -7.16 0.47
C SER A 217 0.35 -7.41 -0.78
N ASP A 218 -0.83 -6.81 -0.82
CA ASP A 218 -1.72 -6.80 -1.97
C ASP A 218 -2.58 -5.53 -1.97
N VAL A 219 -2.95 -5.10 -3.17
CA VAL A 219 -3.91 -4.03 -3.41
C VAL A 219 -5.11 -4.66 -4.11
N PRO A 220 -6.08 -5.20 -3.36
CA PRO A 220 -7.16 -5.97 -3.93
C PRO A 220 -8.13 -5.09 -4.72
N PHE A 221 -8.62 -5.62 -5.84
CA PHE A 221 -9.69 -4.98 -6.63
C PHE A 221 -11.07 -5.10 -5.97
N GLN A 222 -11.20 -6.00 -4.99
CA GLN A 222 -12.44 -6.23 -4.26
C GLN A 222 -12.65 -5.14 -3.21
N THR A 223 -13.85 -4.58 -3.15
CA THR A 223 -14.25 -3.66 -2.07
C THR A 223 -14.79 -4.42 -0.86
N ILE A 224 -14.67 -3.82 0.33
CA ILE A 224 -15.32 -4.29 1.55
C ILE A 224 -16.54 -3.39 1.80
N PRO A 225 -17.77 -3.89 1.67
CA PRO A 225 -18.96 -3.07 1.90
C PRO A 225 -19.01 -2.50 3.32
N ALA A 226 -19.67 -1.36 3.49
CA ALA A 226 -19.87 -0.71 4.79
C ALA A 226 -20.38 -1.71 5.84
N GLY A 227 -19.79 -1.72 7.02
CA GLY A 227 -20.16 -2.59 8.14
C GLY A 227 -19.90 -4.10 7.93
N SER A 228 -19.30 -4.51 6.81
CA SER A 228 -19.09 -5.91 6.43
C SER A 228 -17.65 -6.36 6.64
N SER A 229 -17.42 -7.67 6.49
CA SER A 229 -16.08 -8.28 6.48
C SER A 229 -15.85 -9.02 5.17
N SER A 230 -14.59 -9.08 4.72
CA SER A 230 -14.14 -9.86 3.58
C SER A 230 -12.88 -10.64 3.92
N LEU A 231 -12.71 -11.77 3.26
CA LEU A 231 -11.52 -12.62 3.38
C LEU A 231 -10.55 -12.28 2.26
N PHE A 232 -9.25 -12.20 2.59
CA PHE A 232 -8.17 -11.95 1.65
C PHE A 232 -7.05 -12.97 1.84
N GLU A 233 -6.43 -13.35 0.73
CA GLU A 233 -5.28 -14.25 0.69
C GLU A 233 -4.10 -13.47 0.11
N LEU A 234 -3.00 -13.39 0.86
CA LEU A 234 -1.76 -12.76 0.45
C LEU A 234 -0.68 -13.83 0.30
N SER A 235 0.12 -13.72 -0.74
CA SER A 235 1.27 -14.61 -0.93
C SER A 235 2.39 -13.86 -1.64
N SER A 236 3.65 -14.25 -1.38
CA SER A 236 4.80 -13.77 -2.13
C SER A 236 5.68 -14.93 -2.54
N TYR A 237 6.10 -14.90 -3.81
CA TYR A 237 7.10 -15.83 -4.35
C TYR A 237 8.52 -15.25 -4.28
N MET A 238 8.64 -13.99 -3.84
CA MET A 238 9.88 -13.23 -3.81
C MET A 238 10.58 -13.34 -2.46
N LEU A 239 9.93 -13.89 -1.43
CA LEU A 239 10.55 -14.12 -0.13
C LEU A 239 11.65 -15.18 -0.22
N PRO A 240 12.71 -15.10 0.63
CA PRO A 240 13.71 -16.13 0.73
C PRO A 240 13.09 -17.51 0.95
N GLU A 241 13.47 -18.51 0.17
CA GLU A 241 12.90 -19.87 0.29
C GLU A 241 13.17 -20.55 1.64
N SER A 242 14.24 -20.12 2.31
CA SER A 242 14.57 -20.58 3.66
C SER A 242 13.61 -20.04 4.72
N LEU A 243 12.92 -18.92 4.44
CA LEU A 243 11.98 -18.31 5.38
C LEU A 243 10.73 -19.20 5.50
N LYS A 244 10.40 -19.59 6.73
CA LYS A 244 9.25 -20.40 7.07
C LYS A 244 8.34 -19.69 8.05
N SER A 245 7.08 -20.11 8.11
CA SER A 245 6.13 -19.56 9.08
C SER A 245 6.60 -19.72 10.53
N ALA A 246 7.40 -20.78 10.82
CA ALA A 246 8.00 -21.01 12.13
C ALA A 246 9.12 -20.01 12.51
N ASP A 247 9.70 -19.29 11.55
CA ASP A 247 10.73 -18.26 11.78
C ASP A 247 10.08 -16.91 12.14
N VAL A 248 8.77 -16.78 11.93
CA VAL A 248 8.01 -15.56 12.20
C VAL A 248 7.45 -15.61 13.62
N ALA A 249 7.96 -14.75 14.48
CA ALA A 249 7.51 -14.64 15.87
C ALA A 249 6.24 -13.78 16.02
N GLU A 250 6.11 -12.75 15.17
CA GLU A 250 4.93 -11.87 15.13
C GLU A 250 4.54 -11.60 13.67
N THR A 251 3.26 -11.73 13.36
CA THR A 251 2.68 -11.26 12.10
C THR A 251 1.80 -10.06 12.39
N ARG A 252 2.21 -8.87 11.92
CA ARG A 252 1.44 -7.66 12.07
C ARG A 252 0.73 -7.34 10.76
N VAL A 253 -0.59 -7.54 10.74
CA VAL A 253 -1.39 -7.29 9.55
C VAL A 253 -1.99 -5.89 9.62
N LEU A 254 -1.85 -5.14 8.54
CA LEU A 254 -2.38 -3.80 8.33
C LEU A 254 -3.36 -3.83 7.16
N ALA A 255 -4.44 -3.05 7.25
CA ALA A 255 -5.31 -2.78 6.10
C ALA A 255 -5.74 -1.31 6.17
N TYR A 256 -5.43 -0.54 5.11
CA TYR A 256 -5.63 0.90 5.10
C TYR A 256 -5.89 1.42 3.68
N GLU A 257 -6.66 2.52 3.57
CA GLU A 257 -6.85 3.18 2.27
C GLU A 257 -5.54 3.81 1.79
N LEU A 258 -5.26 3.62 0.50
CA LEU A 258 -4.15 4.27 -0.15
C LEU A 258 -4.48 5.74 -0.38
N MET A 259 -3.47 6.59 -0.26
CA MET A 259 -3.57 8.00 -0.62
C MET A 259 -3.39 8.13 -2.13
N ASP A 260 -4.31 8.87 -2.77
CA ASP A 260 -4.28 9.14 -4.22
C ASP A 260 -3.21 10.20 -4.58
#